data_d7b59a6e68e6a5a49f5a344fe8475768
#
_entry.id   d7b59a6e68e6a5a49f5a344fe8475768
#
_cell.length_a   1.000
_cell.length_b   1.000
_cell.length_c   1.000
_cell.angle_alpha   90.00
_cell.angle_beta   90.00
_cell.angle_gamma   90.00
#
_symmetry.space_group_name_H-M   'P 1'
#
loop_
_entity.id
_entity.type
_entity.pdbx_description
1 polymer ?
#
loop_
_entity_poly.entity_id
_entity_poly.type
_entity_poly.pdbx_seq_one_letter_code
_entity_poly.pdbx_strand_id
1 'polypeptide(L)' 'MLIHGNTHIPLETVAKEYLNLSPEVARRKANAQSLPWPVISADGNKKSPKFVSVSALAEWLDQIESKAKDEWTRVRN' A
#
# COMPACT_ATOMS: atom_id res chain seq x y z
N MET A 1 18.29 9.19 12.62
CA MET A 1 18.01 8.75 12.52
C MET A 1 17.93 7.92 11.82
N LEU A 2 18.33 7.41 11.44
CA LEU A 2 18.31 6.49 10.86
C LEU A 2 17.21 5.87 10.64
N ILE A 3 16.44 5.94 11.19
CA ILE A 3 15.21 5.47 11.10
C ILE A 3 14.46 5.94 9.96
N HIS A 4 14.91 6.94 9.34
CA HIS A 4 14.20 7.49 8.24
C HIS A 4 13.98 6.52 7.14
N GLY A 5 14.83 5.60 6.92
CA GLY A 5 14.69 4.64 5.85
C GLY A 5 13.47 3.77 5.99
N ASN A 6 12.88 3.73 7.17
CA ASN A 6 11.75 2.86 7.42
C ASN A 6 10.40 3.51 7.26
N THR A 7 10.38 4.78 6.89
CA THR A 7 9.09 5.46 6.73
C THR A 7 8.47 5.24 5.36
N HIS A 8 9.25 4.71 4.45
CA HIS A 8 8.76 4.43 3.10
C HIS A 8 9.22 3.05 2.67
N ILE A 9 8.32 2.31 2.05
CA ILE A 9 8.59 0.95 1.59
C ILE A 9 8.42 0.91 0.09
N PRO A 10 9.30 0.20 -0.64
CA PRO A 10 9.13 0.09 -2.08
C PRO A 10 7.76 -0.47 -2.43
N LEU A 11 7.12 0.11 -3.43
CA LEU A 11 5.79 -0.30 -3.83
C LEU A 11 5.75 -1.79 -4.18
N GLU A 12 6.77 -2.28 -4.85
CA GLU A 12 6.79 -3.67 -5.28
C GLU A 12 6.72 -4.62 -4.09
N THR A 13 7.42 -4.27 -3.01
CA THR A 13 7.41 -5.09 -1.81
C THR A 13 6.03 -5.13 -1.18
N VAL A 14 5.41 -3.95 -1.03
CA VAL A 14 4.10 -3.86 -0.41
C VAL A 14 3.05 -4.56 -1.26
N ALA A 15 3.07 -4.33 -2.55
CA ALA A 15 2.08 -4.92 -3.44
C ALA A 15 2.17 -6.44 -3.44
N LYS A 16 3.38 -6.97 -3.42
CA LYS A 16 3.57 -8.41 -3.41
C LYS A 16 3.08 -9.02 -2.10
N GLU A 17 3.41 -8.40 -0.99
CA GLU A 17 3.08 -8.96 0.32
C GLU A 17 1.61 -8.83 0.67
N TYR A 18 0.99 -7.73 0.30
CA TYR A 18 -0.39 -7.48 0.74
C TYR A 18 -1.42 -7.71 -0.35
N LEU A 19 -1.07 -7.51 -1.60
CA LEU A 19 -2.00 -7.69 -2.70
C LEU A 19 -1.61 -8.82 -3.65
N ASN A 20 -0.45 -9.42 -3.42
CA ASN A 20 0.04 -10.52 -4.24
C ASN A 20 0.12 -10.14 -5.73
N LEU A 21 0.58 -8.92 -6.00
CA LEU A 21 0.70 -8.41 -7.36
C LEU A 21 2.14 -8.50 -7.83
N SER A 22 2.32 -8.75 -9.12
CA SER A 22 3.65 -8.70 -9.72
C SER A 22 4.11 -7.24 -9.78
N PRO A 23 5.43 -7.00 -9.87
CA PRO A 23 5.92 -5.63 -9.93
C PRO A 23 5.35 -4.84 -11.11
N GLU A 24 5.16 -5.52 -12.22
CA GLU A 24 4.63 -4.89 -13.41
C GLU A 24 3.20 -4.42 -13.21
N VAL A 25 2.36 -5.29 -12.65
CA VAL A 25 0.97 -4.96 -12.39
C VAL A 25 0.87 -3.88 -11.33
N ALA A 26 1.71 -3.97 -10.29
CA ALA A 26 1.72 -2.97 -9.23
C ALA A 26 2.05 -1.58 -9.78
N ARG A 27 3.04 -1.52 -10.67
CA ARG A 27 3.44 -0.26 -11.28
C ARG A 27 2.33 0.31 -12.15
N ARG A 28 1.67 -0.56 -12.90
CA ARG A 28 0.57 -0.14 -13.76
C ARG A 28 -0.58 0.43 -12.95
N LYS A 29 -0.93 -0.25 -11.86
CA LYS A 29 -2.01 0.22 -11.01
C LYS A 29 -1.63 1.52 -10.30
N ALA A 30 -0.37 1.68 -9.94
CA ALA A 30 0.09 2.92 -9.33
C ALA A 30 -0.03 4.09 -10.30
N ASN A 31 0.33 3.87 -11.55
CA ASN A 31 0.21 4.93 -12.56
C ASN A 31 -1.25 5.30 -12.81
N ALA A 32 -2.14 4.35 -12.67
CA ALA A 32 -3.57 4.60 -12.83
C ALA A 32 -4.23 5.05 -11.53
N GLN A 33 -3.47 5.14 -10.45
CA GLN A 33 -3.98 5.50 -9.14
C GLN A 33 -5.11 4.58 -8.69
N SER A 34 -4.94 3.30 -8.97
CA SER A 34 -5.94 2.28 -8.62
C SER A 34 -5.64 1.57 -7.32
N LEU A 35 -4.56 1.93 -6.65
CA LEU A 35 -4.20 1.28 -5.40
C LEU A 35 -4.92 1.92 -4.23
N PRO A 36 -5.15 1.16 -3.16
CA PRO A 36 -5.90 1.68 -2.00
C PRO A 36 -5.12 2.65 -1.13
N TRP A 37 -3.86 2.87 -1.43
CA TRP A 37 -3.04 3.82 -0.68
C TRP A 37 -2.32 4.76 -1.63
N PRO A 38 -1.92 5.94 -1.16
CA PRO A 38 -1.16 6.86 -2.00
C PRO A 38 0.23 6.31 -2.29
N VAL A 39 0.68 6.52 -3.51
CA VAL A 39 2.01 6.10 -3.94
C VAL A 39 2.84 7.32 -4.24
N ILE A 40 4.07 7.33 -3.76
CA ILE A 40 4.99 8.44 -3.94
C ILE A 40 6.04 8.07 -4.96
N SER A 41 6.23 8.93 -5.96
CA SER A 41 7.30 8.77 -6.94
C SER A 41 8.50 9.59 -6.50
N ALA A 42 9.69 9.05 -6.70
CA ALA A 42 10.90 9.75 -6.29
C ALA A 42 11.05 11.09 -7.00
N ASP A 43 10.74 11.13 -8.29
CA ASP A 43 10.87 12.37 -9.05
C ASP A 43 9.66 12.66 -9.93
N GLY A 44 8.57 11.99 -9.69
CA GLY A 44 7.35 12.22 -10.47
C GLY A 44 7.32 11.58 -11.83
N ASN A 45 8.36 10.85 -12.19
CA ASN A 45 8.44 10.17 -13.46
C ASN A 45 7.80 8.79 -13.37
N LYS A 46 7.12 8.36 -14.43
CA LYS A 46 6.48 7.05 -14.43
C LYS A 46 7.46 5.90 -14.26
N LYS A 47 8.69 6.10 -14.67
CA LYS A 47 9.71 5.05 -14.59
C LYS A 47 10.51 5.10 -13.31
N SER A 48 10.33 6.13 -12.48
CA SER A 48 11.13 6.21 -11.26
C SER A 48 10.59 5.25 -10.21
N PRO A 49 11.42 4.91 -9.23
CA PRO A 49 10.98 4.05 -8.14
C PRO A 49 9.80 4.66 -7.40
N LYS A 50 8.89 3.81 -7.01
CA LYS A 50 7.71 4.24 -6.28
C LYS A 50 7.73 3.66 -4.88
N PHE A 51 7.20 4.42 -3.95
CA PHE A 51 7.22 4.05 -2.54
C PHE A 51 5.86 4.25 -1.91
N VAL A 52 5.60 3.53 -0.83
CA VAL A 52 4.38 3.67 -0.06
C VAL A 52 4.78 4.09 1.34
N SER A 53 4.09 5.10 1.88
CA SER A 53 4.34 5.56 3.23
C SER A 53 3.86 4.52 4.24
N VAL A 54 4.66 4.27 5.26
CA VAL A 54 4.27 3.33 6.32
C VAL A 54 2.99 3.82 7.00
N SER A 55 2.85 5.12 7.16
CA SER A 55 1.64 5.69 7.76
C SER A 55 0.40 5.38 6.93
N ALA A 56 0.51 5.57 5.62
CA ALA A 56 -0.62 5.31 4.74
C ALA A 56 -0.98 3.83 4.74
N LEU A 57 0.04 2.98 4.75
CA LEU A 57 -0.18 1.54 4.79
C LEU A 57 -0.87 1.13 6.09
N ALA A 58 -0.43 1.70 7.20
CA ALA A 58 -1.02 1.39 8.50
C ALA A 58 -2.49 1.82 8.55
N GLU A 59 -2.81 2.97 7.99
CA GLU A 59 -4.20 3.43 7.95
C GLU A 59 -5.06 2.49 7.12
N TRP A 60 -4.54 2.03 6.00
CA TRP A 60 -5.26 1.11 5.15
C TRP A 60 -5.52 -0.21 5.87
N LEU A 61 -4.51 -0.73 6.56
CA LEU A 61 -4.66 -1.95 7.32
C LEU A 61 -5.68 -1.80 8.44
N ASP A 62 -5.68 -0.65 9.10
CA ASP A 62 -6.65 -0.37 10.15
C ASP A 62 -8.07 -0.38 9.60
N GLN A 63 -8.27 0.20 8.44
CA GLN A 63 -9.59 0.23 7.82
C GLN A 63 -10.06 -1.17 7.45
N ILE A 64 -9.17 -1.97 6.90
CA ILE A 64 -9.50 -3.35 6.53
C ILE A 64 -9.85 -4.16 7.77
N GLU A 65 -9.06 -4.01 8.81
CA GLU A 65 -9.28 -4.75 10.05
C GLU A 65 -10.60 -4.37 10.68
N SER A 66 -10.89 -3.08 10.70
CA SER A 66 -12.15 -2.60 11.26
C SER A 66 -13.34 -3.15 10.48
N LYS A 67 -13.23 -3.16 9.17
CA LYS A 67 -14.29 -3.66 8.32
C LYS A 67 -14.49 -5.16 8.51
N ALA A 68 -13.40 -5.89 8.59
CA ALA A 68 -13.46 -7.33 8.80
C ALA A 68 -14.08 -7.66 10.15
N LYS A 69 -13.75 -6.89 11.15
CA LYS A 69 -14.31 -7.06 12.49
C LYS A 69 -15.81 -6.84 12.48
N ASP A 70 -16.23 -5.80 11.77
CA ASP A 70 -17.63 -5.46 11.64
C ASP A 70 -18.40 -6.61 10.98
N GLU A 71 -17.88 -7.12 9.89
CA GLU A 71 -18.51 -8.21 9.18
C GLU A 71 -18.55 -9.47 10.02
N TRP A 72 -17.48 -9.75 10.71
CA TRP A 72 -17.40 -10.93 11.56
C TRP A 72 -18.44 -10.87 12.68
N THR A 73 -18.55 -9.70 13.29
CA THR A 73 -19.54 -9.52 14.37
C THR A 73 -20.95 -9.67 13.84
N ARG A 74 -21.20 -9.12 12.67
CA ARG A 74 -22.52 -9.18 12.07
C ARG A 74 -22.93 -10.60 11.74
N VAL A 75 -22.00 -11.39 11.24
CA VAL A 75 -22.27 -12.77 10.88
C VAL A 75 -22.52 -13.62 12.11
N ARG A 76 -21.80 -13.35 13.18
CA ARG A 76 -21.95 -14.13 14.39
C ARG A 76 -23.23 -13.82 15.14
N ASN A 77 -23.78 -12.66 14.92
CA ASN A 77 -25.03 -12.29 15.52
C ASN A 77 -26.17 -12.70 14.65
#